data_4f7c5d3c9b39bcc04e980d24f091dade
#
_entry.id   4f7c5d3c9b39bcc04e980d24f091dade
#
_cell.length_a   1.000
_cell.length_b   1.000
_cell.length_c   1.000
_cell.angle_alpha   90.00
_cell.angle_beta   90.00
_cell.angle_gamma   90.00
#
_symmetry.space_group_name_H-M   'P 1'
#
loop_
_entity.id
_entity.type
_entity.pdbx_description
1 polymer ?
#
loop_
_entity_poly.entity_id
_entity_poly.type
_entity_poly.pdbx_seq_one_letter_code
_entity_poly.pdbx_strand_id
1 'polypeptide(L)'
;MTTTSEIQTPLPQPEAPTRGPAQRTLRTLGILAQLTLAVCLFSGVPVPDAVVLGGKLLLLALLAGEAYVWLRLRRLGLSRRQAFARLVPERVARYVAHEARILASVVRWVVRRPHGVGEADAVFPHARDQAAMMYGLTFVCVAETVALSFLLARWPVVHAVLLVVDVYTVLFVLGMHAAAVTRPHVLAGGVLRVRQAAHVDIRVPVALIAAVRRETRFTHEKKDGELNLPIGSQTSLTLDLTEPVDAPTLLGAPRLVRVIRLHADDPKSLYDAVAQARSASASASAPAPAPAPQDAD
;
A
#
# COMPACT_ATOMS: atom_id res chain seq x y z
N MET A 1 -13.35 -51.82 5.49
CA MET A 1 -12.61 -51.13 4.41
C MET A 1 -12.13 -49.79 4.93
N THR A 2 -10.92 -49.77 5.47
CA THR A 2 -10.28 -48.57 6.07
C THR A 2 -9.42 -47.93 4.97
N THR A 3 -9.85 -46.79 4.47
CA THR A 3 -9.09 -45.96 3.51
C THR A 3 -8.04 -45.18 4.28
N THR A 4 -6.80 -45.62 4.21
CA THR A 4 -5.62 -44.91 4.71
C THR A 4 -5.38 -43.70 3.79
N SER A 5 -5.61 -42.50 4.33
CA SER A 5 -5.25 -41.24 3.66
C SER A 5 -3.73 -41.07 3.70
N GLU A 6 -3.07 -41.28 2.58
CA GLU A 6 -1.65 -40.98 2.41
C GLU A 6 -1.44 -39.45 2.54
N ILE A 7 -0.76 -39.07 3.61
CA ILE A 7 -0.24 -37.71 3.80
C ILE A 7 0.89 -37.52 2.78
N GLN A 8 0.61 -36.90 1.66
CA GLN A 8 1.63 -36.49 0.70
C GLN A 8 2.54 -35.44 1.37
N THR A 9 3.71 -35.85 1.75
CA THR A 9 4.79 -34.97 2.19
C THR A 9 5.14 -34.03 1.02
N PRO A 10 5.12 -32.69 1.19
CA PRO A 10 5.49 -31.77 0.13
C PRO A 10 6.95 -32.01 -0.26
N LEU A 11 7.19 -32.18 -1.56
CA LEU A 11 8.55 -32.30 -2.11
C LEU A 11 9.41 -31.11 -1.66
N PRO A 12 10.67 -31.36 -1.24
CA PRO A 12 11.56 -30.27 -0.83
C PRO A 12 11.75 -29.31 -2.01
N GLN A 13 11.33 -28.08 -1.80
CA GLN A 13 11.55 -27.03 -2.79
C GLN A 13 13.06 -26.79 -2.89
N PRO A 14 13.63 -26.74 -4.12
CA PRO A 14 15.05 -26.50 -4.29
C PRO A 14 15.42 -25.19 -3.59
N GLU A 15 16.33 -25.27 -2.63
CA GLU A 15 16.89 -24.11 -1.95
C GLU A 15 17.50 -23.18 -3.00
N ALA A 16 16.86 -22.04 -3.20
CA ALA A 16 17.38 -21.06 -4.12
C ALA A 16 18.67 -20.47 -3.57
N PRO A 17 19.68 -20.23 -4.42
CA PRO A 17 20.95 -19.68 -4.00
C PRO A 17 20.72 -18.33 -3.31
N THR A 18 20.86 -18.30 -1.99
CA THR A 18 20.86 -17.07 -1.21
C THR A 18 22.14 -16.33 -1.54
N ARG A 19 22.03 -15.05 -1.90
CA ARG A 19 23.20 -14.20 -2.13
C ARG A 19 24.06 -14.17 -0.88
N GLY A 20 25.33 -14.56 -1.02
CA GLY A 20 26.29 -14.49 0.08
C GLY A 20 26.48 -13.04 0.58
N PRO A 21 26.91 -12.84 1.84
CA PRO A 21 27.10 -11.51 2.41
C PRO A 21 28.06 -10.66 1.54
N ALA A 22 29.10 -11.24 1.00
CA ALA A 22 30.05 -10.56 0.11
C ALA A 22 29.40 -9.97 -1.16
N GLN A 23 28.47 -10.71 -1.79
CA GLN A 23 27.73 -10.20 -2.96
C GLN A 23 26.82 -9.03 -2.62
N ARG A 24 26.20 -9.04 -1.43
CA ARG A 24 25.37 -7.92 -0.96
C ARG A 24 26.20 -6.69 -0.73
N THR A 25 27.37 -6.82 -0.07
CA THR A 25 28.30 -5.71 0.20
C THR A 25 28.83 -5.13 -1.11
N LEU A 26 29.29 -5.97 -2.05
CA LEU A 26 29.79 -5.50 -3.34
C LEU A 26 28.74 -4.71 -4.13
N ARG A 27 27.50 -5.19 -4.12
CA ARG A 27 26.37 -4.48 -4.77
C ARG A 27 26.12 -3.13 -4.13
N THR A 28 26.09 -3.06 -2.78
CA THR A 28 25.84 -1.81 -2.05
C THR A 28 26.95 -0.81 -2.33
N LEU A 29 28.22 -1.23 -2.27
CA LEU A 29 29.36 -0.38 -2.60
C LEU A 29 29.34 0.08 -4.06
N GLY A 30 28.97 -0.81 -4.99
CA GLY A 30 28.81 -0.46 -6.40
C GLY A 30 27.73 0.59 -6.65
N ILE A 31 26.57 0.48 -5.97
CA ILE A 31 25.49 1.48 -6.05
C ILE A 31 25.95 2.82 -5.46
N LEU A 32 26.60 2.81 -4.30
CA LEU A 32 27.14 4.03 -3.68
C LEU A 32 28.15 4.71 -4.58
N ALA A 33 29.09 3.95 -5.19
CA ALA A 33 30.07 4.49 -6.13
C ALA A 33 29.40 5.14 -7.35
N GLN A 34 28.32 4.53 -7.89
CA GLN A 34 27.55 5.10 -9.00
C GLN A 34 26.85 6.40 -8.60
N LEU A 35 26.24 6.45 -7.41
CA LEU A 35 25.60 7.65 -6.90
C LEU A 35 26.62 8.77 -6.69
N THR A 36 27.78 8.46 -6.11
CA THR A 36 28.86 9.45 -5.92
C THR A 36 29.36 9.98 -7.26
N LEU A 37 29.59 9.10 -8.24
CA LEU A 37 30.00 9.51 -9.59
C LEU A 37 28.95 10.41 -10.25
N ALA A 38 27.67 10.05 -10.13
CA ALA A 38 26.58 10.86 -10.64
C ALA A 38 26.55 12.25 -9.99
N VAL A 39 26.67 12.33 -8.65
CA VAL A 39 26.74 13.60 -7.93
C VAL A 39 27.94 14.43 -8.39
N CYS A 40 29.14 13.86 -8.53
CA CYS A 40 30.31 14.57 -9.02
C CYS A 40 30.10 15.14 -10.43
N LEU A 41 29.54 14.33 -11.34
CA LEU A 41 29.25 14.79 -12.70
C LEU A 41 28.20 15.91 -12.74
N PHE A 42 27.15 15.82 -11.89
CA PHE A 42 26.14 16.88 -11.78
C PHE A 42 26.68 18.15 -11.13
N SER A 43 27.58 18.03 -10.17
CA SER A 43 28.18 19.19 -9.47
C SER A 43 29.24 19.92 -10.31
N GLY A 44 29.51 19.46 -11.54
CA GLY A 44 30.52 20.04 -12.41
C GLY A 44 31.95 19.79 -11.93
N VAL A 45 32.15 18.84 -11.00
CA VAL A 45 33.50 18.46 -10.55
C VAL A 45 34.20 17.75 -11.72
N PRO A 46 35.41 18.16 -12.12
CA PRO A 46 36.13 17.51 -13.18
C PRO A 46 36.52 16.08 -12.77
N VAL A 47 35.83 15.10 -13.39
CA VAL A 47 36.09 13.68 -13.17
C VAL A 47 36.91 13.15 -14.34
N PRO A 48 38.07 12.51 -14.09
CA PRO A 48 38.89 11.92 -15.15
C PRO A 48 38.08 10.91 -15.98
N ASP A 49 38.28 10.91 -17.29
CA ASP A 49 37.54 10.01 -18.22
C ASP A 49 37.70 8.54 -17.86
N ALA A 50 38.85 8.14 -17.32
CA ALA A 50 39.10 6.80 -16.83
C ALA A 50 38.15 6.39 -15.69
N VAL A 51 37.81 7.32 -14.78
CA VAL A 51 36.86 7.08 -13.67
C VAL A 51 35.43 6.98 -14.21
N VAL A 52 35.07 7.82 -15.19
CA VAL A 52 33.76 7.75 -15.86
C VAL A 52 33.61 6.41 -16.62
N LEU A 53 34.66 5.99 -17.33
CA LEU A 53 34.66 4.71 -18.03
C LEU A 53 34.58 3.54 -17.04
N GLY A 54 35.37 3.58 -15.96
CA GLY A 54 35.33 2.57 -14.89
C GLY A 54 33.92 2.48 -14.26
N GLY A 55 33.26 3.62 -14.01
CA GLY A 55 31.89 3.67 -13.54
C GLY A 55 30.90 3.02 -14.52
N LYS A 56 30.99 3.32 -15.81
CA LYS A 56 30.15 2.68 -16.84
C LYS A 56 30.35 1.16 -16.90
N LEU A 57 31.61 0.71 -16.85
CA LEU A 57 31.94 -0.74 -16.85
C LEU A 57 31.40 -1.42 -15.59
N LEU A 58 31.53 -0.80 -14.42
CA LEU A 58 30.95 -1.31 -13.17
C LEU A 58 29.44 -1.42 -13.25
N LEU A 59 28.76 -0.40 -13.78
CA LEU A 59 27.32 -0.43 -13.98
C LEU A 59 26.91 -1.59 -14.91
N LEU A 60 27.58 -1.74 -16.03
CA LEU A 60 27.33 -2.84 -16.95
C LEU A 60 27.56 -4.21 -16.30
N ALA A 61 28.61 -4.38 -15.52
CA ALA A 61 28.90 -5.61 -14.79
C ALA A 61 27.81 -5.93 -13.75
N LEU A 62 27.32 -4.92 -13.01
CA LEU A 62 26.24 -5.08 -12.07
C LEU A 62 24.93 -5.50 -12.78
N LEU A 63 24.58 -4.83 -13.88
CA LEU A 63 23.39 -5.16 -14.67
C LEU A 63 23.49 -6.57 -15.29
N ALA A 64 24.65 -6.93 -15.83
CA ALA A 64 24.90 -8.26 -16.37
C ALA A 64 24.80 -9.35 -15.29
N GLY A 65 25.33 -9.09 -14.10
CA GLY A 65 25.17 -9.98 -12.94
C GLY A 65 23.73 -10.21 -12.54
N GLU A 66 22.92 -9.14 -12.48
CA GLU A 66 21.47 -9.25 -12.18
C GLU A 66 20.74 -10.01 -13.30
N ALA A 67 21.03 -9.72 -14.54
CA ALA A 67 20.46 -10.41 -15.71
C ALA A 67 20.81 -11.91 -15.70
N TYR A 68 22.07 -12.23 -15.38
CA TYR A 68 22.51 -13.63 -15.26
C TYR A 68 21.74 -14.37 -14.16
N VAL A 69 21.62 -13.79 -12.96
CA VAL A 69 20.87 -14.41 -11.87
C VAL A 69 19.39 -14.57 -12.26
N TRP A 70 18.80 -13.56 -12.90
CA TRP A 70 17.42 -13.63 -13.38
C TRP A 70 17.22 -14.75 -14.41
N LEU A 71 18.12 -14.86 -15.40
CA LEU A 71 18.08 -15.93 -16.41
C LEU A 71 18.25 -17.31 -15.77
N ARG A 72 19.15 -17.45 -14.80
CA ARG A 72 19.35 -18.69 -14.06
C ARG A 72 18.08 -19.09 -13.29
N LEU A 73 17.44 -18.16 -12.58
CA LEU A 73 16.17 -18.41 -11.88
C LEU A 73 15.06 -18.81 -12.87
N ARG A 74 15.02 -18.19 -14.04
CA ARG A 74 14.08 -18.54 -15.11
C ARG A 74 14.34 -19.96 -15.67
N ARG A 75 15.59 -20.34 -15.84
CA ARG A 75 15.96 -21.71 -16.27
C ARG A 75 15.61 -22.78 -15.23
N LEU A 76 15.55 -22.42 -13.95
CA LEU A 76 15.07 -23.27 -12.86
C LEU A 76 13.53 -23.38 -12.80
N GLY A 77 12.81 -22.88 -13.81
CA GLY A 77 11.35 -22.99 -13.91
C GLY A 77 10.55 -21.96 -13.13
N LEU A 78 11.20 -20.99 -12.46
CA LEU A 78 10.47 -19.96 -11.73
C LEU A 78 9.71 -19.03 -12.71
N SER A 79 8.51 -18.63 -12.35
CA SER A 79 7.75 -17.62 -13.10
C SER A 79 8.49 -16.26 -13.08
N ARG A 80 8.16 -15.37 -14.04
CA ARG A 80 8.76 -14.02 -14.10
C ARG A 80 8.58 -13.26 -12.78
N ARG A 81 7.41 -13.38 -12.14
CA ARG A 81 7.11 -12.76 -10.84
C ARG A 81 7.96 -13.32 -9.72
N GLN A 82 8.12 -14.64 -9.64
CA GLN A 82 8.94 -15.31 -8.63
C GLN A 82 10.42 -14.97 -8.79
N ALA A 83 10.96 -14.99 -10.03
CA ALA A 83 12.33 -14.60 -10.31
C ALA A 83 12.59 -13.14 -9.88
N PHE A 84 11.70 -12.21 -10.22
CA PHE A 84 11.80 -10.81 -9.82
C PHE A 84 11.73 -10.63 -8.29
N ALA A 85 10.80 -11.31 -7.63
CA ALA A 85 10.67 -11.26 -6.17
C ALA A 85 11.90 -11.77 -5.41
N ARG A 86 12.72 -12.66 -6.03
CA ARG A 86 13.99 -13.13 -5.47
C ARG A 86 15.14 -12.12 -5.66
N LEU A 87 15.10 -11.32 -6.73
CA LEU A 87 16.11 -10.32 -7.04
C LEU A 87 15.98 -9.05 -6.22
N VAL A 88 14.74 -8.63 -5.97
CA VAL A 88 14.44 -7.38 -5.26
C VAL A 88 14.15 -7.71 -3.79
N PRO A 89 14.81 -7.04 -2.82
CA PRO A 89 14.47 -7.19 -1.41
C PRO A 89 12.97 -6.91 -1.20
N GLU A 90 12.31 -7.73 -0.40
CA GLU A 90 10.85 -7.64 -0.19
C GLU A 90 10.37 -6.24 0.24
N ARG A 91 11.18 -5.57 1.05
CA ARG A 91 10.90 -4.18 1.47
C ARG A 91 10.86 -3.23 0.27
N VAL A 92 11.86 -3.33 -0.62
CA VAL A 92 11.93 -2.50 -1.84
C VAL A 92 10.78 -2.83 -2.77
N ALA A 93 10.48 -4.11 -2.99
CA ALA A 93 9.35 -4.54 -3.81
C ALA A 93 8.01 -3.99 -3.27
N ARG A 94 7.83 -3.98 -1.96
CA ARG A 94 6.63 -3.39 -1.31
C ARG A 94 6.54 -1.88 -1.51
N TYR A 95 7.66 -1.15 -1.40
CA TYR A 95 7.70 0.29 -1.69
C TYR A 95 7.35 0.59 -3.14
N VAL A 96 8.03 -0.06 -4.09
CA VAL A 96 7.77 0.14 -5.53
C VAL A 96 6.32 -0.21 -5.87
N ALA A 97 5.78 -1.30 -5.31
CA ALA A 97 4.38 -1.65 -5.50
C ALA A 97 3.41 -0.64 -4.87
N HIS A 98 3.81 0.00 -3.77
CA HIS A 98 3.03 1.06 -3.14
C HIS A 98 3.01 2.33 -4.00
N GLU A 99 4.17 2.79 -4.46
CA GLU A 99 4.27 3.93 -5.38
C GLU A 99 3.51 3.69 -6.69
N ALA A 100 3.69 2.52 -7.30
CA ALA A 100 2.95 2.16 -8.50
C ALA A 100 1.42 2.20 -8.29
N ARG A 101 0.94 1.80 -7.10
CA ARG A 101 -0.48 1.90 -6.73
C ARG A 101 -0.94 3.35 -6.58
N ILE A 102 -0.09 4.22 -6.01
CA ILE A 102 -0.36 5.66 -5.89
C ILE A 102 -0.49 6.27 -7.28
N LEU A 103 0.52 6.10 -8.14
CA LEU A 103 0.52 6.65 -9.50
C LEU A 103 -0.63 6.08 -10.36
N ALA A 104 -0.91 4.78 -10.27
CA ALA A 104 -2.06 4.18 -10.95
C ALA A 104 -3.40 4.74 -10.45
N SER A 105 -3.45 5.27 -9.21
CA SER A 105 -4.67 5.91 -8.69
C SER A 105 -4.93 7.26 -9.36
N VAL A 106 -3.90 7.98 -9.82
CA VAL A 106 -4.09 9.21 -10.63
C VAL A 106 -4.87 8.89 -11.91
N VAL A 107 -4.45 7.84 -12.62
CA VAL A 107 -5.14 7.42 -13.86
C VAL A 107 -6.59 7.04 -13.57
N ARG A 108 -6.84 6.26 -12.51
CA ARG A 108 -8.21 5.87 -12.12
C ARG A 108 -9.07 7.07 -11.75
N TRP A 109 -8.49 8.04 -11.07
CA TRP A 109 -9.17 9.28 -10.67
C TRP A 109 -9.57 10.11 -11.87
N VAL A 110 -8.66 10.28 -12.84
CA VAL A 110 -8.95 10.98 -14.12
C VAL A 110 -10.06 10.29 -14.90
N VAL A 111 -10.03 8.94 -15.00
CA VAL A 111 -11.09 8.17 -15.67
C VAL A 111 -12.31 7.91 -14.79
N ARG A 112 -12.37 8.48 -13.58
CA ARG A 112 -13.48 8.37 -12.61
C ARG A 112 -13.89 6.93 -12.29
N ARG A 113 -12.93 5.99 -12.24
CA ARG A 113 -13.19 4.58 -11.94
C ARG A 113 -12.74 4.23 -10.51
N PRO A 114 -13.68 4.01 -9.56
CA PRO A 114 -13.33 3.54 -8.23
C PRO A 114 -12.72 2.13 -8.30
N HIS A 115 -11.84 1.84 -7.35
CA HIS A 115 -11.15 0.55 -7.30
C HIS A 115 -11.87 -0.44 -6.40
N GLY A 116 -12.22 -1.61 -6.95
CA GLY A 116 -12.78 -2.73 -6.18
C GLY A 116 -14.11 -2.36 -5.50
N VAL A 117 -15.01 -1.75 -6.26
CA VAL A 117 -16.40 -1.46 -5.94
C VAL A 117 -17.25 -2.21 -6.94
N GLY A 118 -18.18 -3.02 -6.48
CA GLY A 118 -19.20 -3.69 -7.30
C GLY A 118 -20.45 -2.83 -7.44
N GLU A 119 -21.35 -3.19 -8.37
CA GLU A 119 -22.59 -2.43 -8.62
C GLU A 119 -23.58 -2.45 -7.44
N ALA A 120 -23.58 -3.53 -6.66
CA ALA A 120 -24.47 -3.70 -5.50
C ALA A 120 -23.82 -3.30 -4.17
N ASP A 121 -22.62 -2.75 -4.17
CA ASP A 121 -21.88 -2.43 -2.96
C ASP A 121 -22.34 -1.10 -2.34
N ALA A 122 -22.48 -1.04 -1.01
CA ALA A 122 -22.64 0.22 -0.30
C ALA A 122 -21.26 0.90 -0.14
N VAL A 123 -21.14 2.11 -0.67
CA VAL A 123 -19.87 2.83 -0.83
C VAL A 123 -19.84 4.07 0.06
N PHE A 124 -18.75 4.24 0.84
CA PHE A 124 -18.60 5.34 1.79
C PHE A 124 -17.28 6.09 1.52
N PRO A 125 -17.34 7.26 0.85
CA PRO A 125 -16.17 8.13 0.65
C PRO A 125 -15.59 8.63 1.98
N HIS A 126 -14.30 9.01 1.95
CA HIS A 126 -13.61 9.53 3.13
C HIS A 126 -12.54 10.59 2.82
N ALA A 127 -12.49 11.10 1.57
CA ALA A 127 -11.38 11.95 1.13
C ALA A 127 -11.68 13.45 1.17
N ARG A 128 -12.92 13.86 1.48
CA ARG A 128 -13.36 15.26 1.39
C ARG A 128 -12.57 16.18 2.31
N ASP A 129 -12.41 15.79 3.57
CA ASP A 129 -11.84 16.65 4.61
C ASP A 129 -10.33 16.93 4.42
N GLN A 130 -9.63 16.10 3.64
CA GLN A 130 -8.24 16.37 3.28
C GLN A 130 -8.07 17.05 1.91
N ALA A 131 -9.13 17.20 1.10
CA ALA A 131 -9.03 17.66 -0.28
C ALA A 131 -8.41 19.06 -0.37
N ALA A 132 -8.88 20.02 0.43
CA ALA A 132 -8.36 21.39 0.43
C ALA A 132 -6.86 21.44 0.76
N MET A 133 -6.41 20.65 1.76
CA MET A 133 -5.01 20.54 2.14
C MET A 133 -4.17 19.94 0.99
N MET A 134 -4.65 18.87 0.34
CA MET A 134 -3.94 18.22 -0.76
C MET A 134 -3.82 19.13 -1.99
N TYR A 135 -4.88 19.86 -2.34
CA TYR A 135 -4.83 20.84 -3.44
C TYR A 135 -3.93 22.04 -3.08
N GLY A 136 -3.99 22.53 -1.84
CA GLY A 136 -3.10 23.57 -1.36
C GLY A 136 -1.63 23.16 -1.43
N LEU A 137 -1.30 21.94 -0.97
CA LEU A 137 0.04 21.39 -1.07
C LEU A 137 0.48 21.24 -2.53
N THR A 138 -0.39 20.73 -3.41
CA THR A 138 -0.11 20.62 -4.84
C THR A 138 0.19 21.99 -5.44
N PHE A 139 -0.61 23.01 -5.09
CA PHE A 139 -0.39 24.38 -5.55
C PHE A 139 0.96 24.92 -5.11
N VAL A 140 1.36 24.71 -3.84
CA VAL A 140 2.67 25.12 -3.33
C VAL A 140 3.79 24.43 -4.10
N CYS A 141 3.72 23.11 -4.30
CA CYS A 141 4.73 22.39 -5.10
C CYS A 141 4.85 22.93 -6.53
N VAL A 142 3.73 23.23 -7.18
CA VAL A 142 3.75 23.82 -8.53
C VAL A 142 4.36 25.23 -8.52
N ALA A 143 3.99 26.08 -7.55
CA ALA A 143 4.55 27.42 -7.41
C ALA A 143 6.07 27.36 -7.13
N GLU A 144 6.52 26.44 -6.31
CA GLU A 144 7.93 26.17 -6.04
C GLU A 144 8.68 25.74 -7.32
N THR A 145 8.12 24.78 -8.07
CA THR A 145 8.68 24.34 -9.36
C THR A 145 8.89 25.51 -10.32
N VAL A 146 7.88 26.39 -10.43
CA VAL A 146 7.98 27.58 -11.28
C VAL A 146 9.07 28.54 -10.78
N ALA A 147 9.10 28.84 -9.49
CA ALA A 147 10.10 29.73 -8.88
C ALA A 147 11.53 29.17 -9.07
N LEU A 148 11.74 27.88 -8.80
CA LEU A 148 13.03 27.21 -9.00
C LEU A 148 13.44 27.19 -10.47
N SER A 149 12.52 27.08 -11.41
CA SER A 149 12.82 27.11 -12.84
C SER A 149 13.44 28.47 -13.26
N PHE A 150 12.97 29.58 -12.70
CA PHE A 150 13.58 30.89 -12.92
C PHE A 150 14.94 31.02 -12.22
N LEU A 151 15.03 30.60 -10.97
CA LEU A 151 16.24 30.72 -10.18
C LEU A 151 17.38 29.88 -10.76
N LEU A 152 17.08 28.70 -11.27
CA LEU A 152 18.06 27.74 -11.77
C LEU A 152 18.31 27.83 -13.28
N ALA A 153 17.79 28.86 -13.97
CA ALA A 153 17.95 29.04 -15.41
C ALA A 153 19.42 29.05 -15.87
N ARG A 154 20.36 29.46 -14.99
CA ARG A 154 21.81 29.48 -15.27
C ARG A 154 22.49 28.11 -15.17
N TRP A 155 21.81 27.10 -14.57
CA TRP A 155 22.34 25.76 -14.35
C TRP A 155 21.45 24.69 -15.02
N PRO A 156 21.52 24.53 -16.34
CA PRO A 156 20.54 23.74 -17.10
C PRO A 156 20.44 22.28 -16.64
N VAL A 157 21.56 21.67 -16.22
CA VAL A 157 21.57 20.28 -15.73
C VAL A 157 20.88 20.18 -14.38
N VAL A 158 21.20 21.07 -13.44
CA VAL A 158 20.57 21.12 -12.10
C VAL A 158 19.08 21.38 -12.24
N HIS A 159 18.71 22.35 -13.09
CA HIS A 159 17.32 22.67 -13.40
C HIS A 159 16.58 21.45 -13.93
N ALA A 160 17.11 20.73 -14.92
CA ALA A 160 16.46 19.56 -15.51
C ALA A 160 16.24 18.45 -14.47
N VAL A 161 17.23 18.21 -13.59
CA VAL A 161 17.11 17.19 -12.54
C VAL A 161 16.05 17.58 -11.52
N LEU A 162 16.09 18.81 -11.01
CA LEU A 162 15.09 19.28 -10.05
C LEU A 162 13.70 19.33 -10.65
N LEU A 163 13.54 19.75 -11.92
CA LEU A 163 12.27 19.73 -12.60
C LEU A 163 11.64 18.31 -12.66
N VAL A 164 12.45 17.27 -12.91
CA VAL A 164 11.98 15.89 -12.88
C VAL A 164 11.53 15.49 -11.47
N VAL A 165 12.28 15.87 -10.44
CA VAL A 165 11.94 15.59 -9.03
C VAL A 165 10.66 16.32 -8.64
N ASP A 166 10.51 17.58 -9.02
CA ASP A 166 9.34 18.40 -8.70
C ASP A 166 8.08 17.88 -9.40
N VAL A 167 8.16 17.56 -10.69
CA VAL A 167 7.03 16.95 -11.42
C VAL A 167 6.63 15.62 -10.78
N TYR A 168 7.62 14.80 -10.39
CA TYR A 168 7.34 13.56 -9.66
C TYR A 168 6.64 13.84 -8.32
N THR A 169 7.09 14.84 -7.56
CA THR A 169 6.51 15.24 -6.28
C THR A 169 5.05 15.69 -6.44
N VAL A 170 4.77 16.53 -7.42
CA VAL A 170 3.39 16.95 -7.76
C VAL A 170 2.51 15.73 -8.09
N LEU A 171 2.99 14.83 -8.95
CA LEU A 171 2.27 13.60 -9.30
C LEU A 171 2.06 12.69 -8.09
N PHE A 172 3.02 12.62 -7.18
CA PHE A 172 2.93 11.80 -5.96
C PHE A 172 1.89 12.37 -4.99
N VAL A 173 1.89 13.70 -4.76
CA VAL A 173 0.88 14.37 -3.90
C VAL A 173 -0.53 14.19 -4.47
N LEU A 174 -0.71 14.44 -5.77
CA LEU A 174 -1.98 14.18 -6.46
C LEU A 174 -2.36 12.71 -6.39
N GLY A 175 -1.39 11.81 -6.52
CA GLY A 175 -1.57 10.37 -6.42
C GLY A 175 -2.05 9.91 -5.04
N MET A 176 -1.55 10.50 -3.97
CA MET A 176 -2.03 10.22 -2.61
C MET A 176 -3.50 10.64 -2.45
N HIS A 177 -3.86 11.83 -2.93
CA HIS A 177 -5.26 12.28 -2.93
C HIS A 177 -6.14 11.37 -3.80
N ALA A 178 -5.71 11.08 -5.02
CA ALA A 178 -6.40 10.19 -5.94
C ALA A 178 -6.58 8.78 -5.35
N ALA A 179 -5.60 8.27 -4.61
CA ALA A 179 -5.69 6.98 -3.94
C ALA A 179 -6.75 6.97 -2.84
N ALA A 180 -6.93 8.07 -2.10
CA ALA A 180 -7.99 8.21 -1.11
C ALA A 180 -9.38 8.31 -1.77
N VAL A 181 -9.51 9.11 -2.84
CA VAL A 181 -10.77 9.27 -3.56
C VAL A 181 -11.22 7.99 -4.27
N THR A 182 -10.28 7.29 -4.92
CA THR A 182 -10.61 6.09 -5.72
C THR A 182 -10.77 4.80 -4.91
N ARG A 183 -10.51 4.84 -3.60
CA ARG A 183 -10.62 3.67 -2.70
C ARG A 183 -11.49 3.98 -1.49
N PRO A 184 -12.81 4.18 -1.68
CA PRO A 184 -13.74 4.39 -0.57
C PRO A 184 -13.83 3.16 0.32
N HIS A 185 -14.39 3.29 1.52
CA HIS A 185 -14.84 2.14 2.30
C HIS A 185 -16.02 1.47 1.58
N VAL A 186 -16.13 0.15 1.71
CA VAL A 186 -17.17 -0.64 1.02
C VAL A 186 -17.76 -1.64 1.98
N LEU A 187 -19.08 -1.69 2.06
CA LEU A 187 -19.83 -2.73 2.76
C LEU A 187 -20.53 -3.60 1.75
N ALA A 188 -20.13 -4.88 1.67
CA ALA A 188 -20.67 -5.83 0.74
C ALA A 188 -20.63 -7.26 1.32
N GLY A 189 -21.68 -8.05 1.11
CA GLY A 189 -21.70 -9.47 1.50
C GLY A 189 -21.39 -9.72 2.98
N GLY A 190 -21.82 -8.85 3.89
CA GLY A 190 -21.54 -9.00 5.32
C GLY A 190 -20.08 -8.69 5.73
N VAL A 191 -19.29 -8.05 4.85
CA VAL A 191 -17.91 -7.65 5.10
C VAL A 191 -17.75 -6.14 4.89
N LEU A 192 -17.27 -5.43 5.93
CA LEU A 192 -16.85 -4.06 5.81
C LEU A 192 -15.37 -4.02 5.38
N ARG A 193 -15.13 -3.46 4.21
CA ARG A 193 -13.77 -3.24 3.70
C ARG A 193 -13.31 -1.83 4.07
N VAL A 194 -12.43 -1.74 5.06
CA VAL A 194 -11.86 -0.47 5.55
C VAL A 194 -10.59 -0.17 4.76
N ARG A 195 -10.54 1.01 4.14
CA ARG A 195 -9.44 1.42 3.28
C ARG A 195 -8.92 2.79 3.65
N GLN A 196 -7.60 2.99 3.50
CA GLN A 196 -7.00 4.32 3.57
C GLN A 196 -5.90 4.43 2.50
N ALA A 197 -6.08 5.33 1.56
CA ALA A 197 -5.18 5.57 0.45
C ALA A 197 -4.73 4.25 -0.25
N ALA A 198 -3.42 4.06 -0.49
CA ALA A 198 -2.88 2.90 -1.18
C ALA A 198 -2.28 1.84 -0.24
N HIS A 199 -2.25 2.09 1.07
CA HIS A 199 -1.49 1.28 2.03
C HIS A 199 -2.37 0.45 2.98
N VAL A 200 -3.60 0.88 3.29
CA VAL A 200 -4.51 0.12 4.14
C VAL A 200 -5.69 -0.41 3.33
N ASP A 201 -5.93 -1.70 3.46
CA ASP A 201 -7.08 -2.40 2.88
C ASP A 201 -7.37 -3.62 3.76
N ILE A 202 -8.32 -3.47 4.71
CA ILE A 202 -8.66 -4.46 5.71
C ILE A 202 -10.09 -4.91 5.47
N ARG A 203 -10.32 -6.21 5.54
CA ARG A 203 -11.64 -6.82 5.46
C ARG A 203 -12.08 -7.20 6.87
N VAL A 204 -13.13 -6.58 7.35
CA VAL A 204 -13.72 -6.82 8.67
C VAL A 204 -15.08 -7.48 8.46
N PRO A 205 -15.24 -8.78 8.79
CA PRO A 205 -16.55 -9.41 8.83
C PRO A 205 -17.46 -8.65 9.80
N VAL A 206 -18.68 -8.32 9.39
CA VAL A 206 -19.63 -7.58 10.22
C VAL A 206 -19.95 -8.32 11.52
N ALA A 207 -19.95 -9.66 11.47
CA ALA A 207 -20.14 -10.52 12.63
C ALA A 207 -19.07 -10.33 13.73
N LEU A 208 -17.87 -9.88 13.37
CA LEU A 208 -16.79 -9.59 14.33
C LEU A 208 -16.89 -8.18 14.94
N ILE A 209 -17.80 -7.33 14.49
CA ILE A 209 -17.96 -5.98 15.02
C ILE A 209 -18.83 -6.05 16.27
N ALA A 210 -18.21 -5.96 17.45
CA ALA A 210 -18.91 -5.94 18.74
C ALA A 210 -19.72 -4.65 18.92
N ALA A 211 -19.10 -3.51 18.62
CA ALA A 211 -19.75 -2.21 18.72
C ALA A 211 -19.26 -1.28 17.60
N VAL A 212 -20.15 -0.40 17.17
CA VAL A 212 -19.80 0.74 16.32
C VAL A 212 -20.20 2.00 17.06
N ARG A 213 -19.29 2.98 17.12
CA ARG A 213 -19.52 4.26 17.80
C ARG A 213 -19.20 5.40 16.85
N ARG A 214 -20.04 6.41 16.88
CA ARG A 214 -19.85 7.64 16.13
C ARG A 214 -19.25 8.67 17.08
N GLU A 215 -17.95 8.90 16.95
CA GLU A 215 -17.20 9.85 17.77
C GLU A 215 -16.09 10.50 16.93
N THR A 216 -16.04 11.82 16.97
CA THR A 216 -14.96 12.56 16.33
C THR A 216 -13.77 12.68 17.27
N ARG A 217 -12.60 12.28 16.81
CA ARG A 217 -11.34 12.38 17.55
C ARG A 217 -10.26 13.04 16.70
N PHE A 218 -9.52 13.96 17.32
CA PHE A 218 -8.41 14.68 16.70
C PHE A 218 -7.05 14.20 17.23
N THR A 219 -7.03 13.52 18.39
CA THR A 219 -5.80 12.97 18.98
C THR A 219 -5.72 11.47 18.74
N HIS A 220 -4.58 11.03 18.18
CA HIS A 220 -4.38 9.65 17.76
C HIS A 220 -3.08 9.10 18.35
N GLU A 221 -3.10 8.77 19.64
CA GLU A 221 -2.00 8.07 20.28
C GLU A 221 -1.85 6.66 19.71
N LYS A 222 -0.60 6.23 19.53
CA LYS A 222 -0.33 4.83 19.17
C LYS A 222 -0.51 3.95 20.40
N LYS A 223 -1.53 3.10 20.35
CA LYS A 223 -1.77 2.07 21.36
C LYS A 223 -1.73 0.70 20.71
N ASP A 224 -1.23 -0.29 21.45
CA ASP A 224 -1.23 -1.66 20.96
C ASP A 224 -2.68 -2.16 20.82
N GLY A 225 -2.94 -2.90 19.75
CA GLY A 225 -4.29 -3.37 19.43
C GLY A 225 -5.22 -2.32 18.83
N GLU A 226 -4.77 -1.09 18.62
CA GLU A 226 -5.55 -0.02 17.99
C GLU A 226 -4.98 0.38 16.62
N LEU A 227 -5.86 0.57 15.65
CA LEU A 227 -5.54 1.12 14.35
C LEU A 227 -6.27 2.44 14.15
N ASN A 228 -5.51 3.53 14.02
CA ASN A 228 -6.05 4.85 13.74
C ASN A 228 -5.81 5.19 12.26
N LEU A 229 -6.90 5.52 11.55
CA LEU A 229 -6.93 5.87 10.13
C LEU A 229 -7.49 7.30 9.97
N PRO A 230 -6.78 8.33 10.43
CA PRO A 230 -7.25 9.69 10.35
C PRO A 230 -7.20 10.22 8.91
N ILE A 231 -8.18 11.06 8.57
CA ILE A 231 -8.22 11.89 7.36
C ILE A 231 -8.41 13.33 7.80
N GLY A 232 -7.60 14.26 7.28
CA GLY A 232 -7.63 15.65 7.75
C GLY A 232 -7.37 15.77 9.26
N SER A 233 -6.52 14.90 9.82
CA SER A 233 -6.21 14.80 11.25
C SER A 233 -7.38 14.38 12.15
N GLN A 234 -8.47 13.81 11.61
CA GLN A 234 -9.61 13.36 12.40
C GLN A 234 -10.06 11.94 12.01
N THR A 235 -10.67 11.26 13.00
CA THR A 235 -11.45 10.04 12.81
C THR A 235 -12.90 10.32 13.26
N SER A 236 -13.89 9.71 12.62
CA SER A 236 -15.31 9.96 12.88
C SER A 236 -16.09 8.76 13.38
N LEU A 237 -15.52 7.54 13.22
CA LEU A 237 -16.10 6.29 13.71
C LEU A 237 -15.06 5.43 14.39
N THR A 238 -15.50 4.68 15.40
CA THR A 238 -14.74 3.64 16.09
C THR A 238 -15.49 2.32 15.99
N LEU A 239 -14.76 1.28 15.54
CA LEU A 239 -15.22 -0.10 15.52
C LEU A 239 -14.48 -0.87 16.60
N ASP A 240 -15.20 -1.48 17.54
CA ASP A 240 -14.68 -2.42 18.50
C ASP A 240 -14.93 -3.85 17.98
N LEU A 241 -13.91 -4.68 17.97
CA LEU A 241 -13.99 -6.04 17.42
C LEU A 241 -14.00 -7.08 18.55
N THR A 242 -14.79 -8.15 18.37
CA THR A 242 -14.81 -9.31 19.28
C THR A 242 -13.50 -10.07 19.21
N GLU A 243 -12.93 -10.21 18.02
CA GLU A 243 -11.66 -10.89 17.76
C GLU A 243 -10.70 -9.95 17.02
N PRO A 244 -9.38 -10.10 17.25
CA PRO A 244 -8.40 -9.28 16.55
C PRO A 244 -8.34 -9.63 15.07
N VAL A 245 -8.17 -8.62 14.22
CA VAL A 245 -7.95 -8.78 12.78
C VAL A 245 -6.56 -8.30 12.38
N ASP A 246 -6.04 -8.86 11.29
CA ASP A 246 -4.75 -8.48 10.74
C ASP A 246 -4.83 -7.11 10.06
N ALA A 247 -4.08 -6.14 10.56
CA ALA A 247 -3.89 -4.84 9.94
C ALA A 247 -2.55 -4.82 9.17
N PRO A 248 -2.58 -4.61 7.85
CA PRO A 248 -1.36 -4.54 7.06
C PRO A 248 -0.51 -3.33 7.46
N THR A 249 0.80 -3.52 7.50
CA THR A 249 1.77 -2.43 7.65
C THR A 249 2.60 -2.31 6.37
N LEU A 250 2.99 -1.08 6.01
CA LEU A 250 3.74 -0.87 4.77
C LEU A 250 5.10 -1.60 4.79
N LEU A 251 5.80 -1.62 5.91
CA LEU A 251 7.16 -2.12 6.04
C LEU A 251 7.37 -3.19 7.11
N GLY A 252 6.37 -3.41 7.97
CA GLY A 252 6.45 -4.36 9.08
C GLY A 252 5.66 -5.64 8.85
N ALA A 253 5.64 -6.51 9.86
CA ALA A 253 4.68 -7.58 9.94
C ALA A 253 3.27 -7.02 10.16
N PRO A 254 2.21 -7.72 9.72
CA PRO A 254 0.83 -7.37 10.06
C PRO A 254 0.69 -7.27 11.58
N ARG A 255 -0.14 -6.34 12.05
CA ARG A 255 -0.45 -6.17 13.46
C ARG A 255 -1.86 -6.63 13.75
N LEU A 256 -2.06 -7.34 14.84
CA LEU A 256 -3.38 -7.70 15.33
C LEU A 256 -4.03 -6.46 15.99
N VAL A 257 -5.23 -6.10 15.55
CA VAL A 257 -5.97 -4.94 16.06
C VAL A 257 -7.39 -5.34 16.45
N ARG A 258 -7.86 -4.80 17.57
CA ARG A 258 -9.23 -4.98 18.08
C ARG A 258 -10.07 -3.71 17.98
N VAL A 259 -9.41 -2.57 17.84
CA VAL A 259 -10.09 -1.27 17.69
C VAL A 259 -9.63 -0.63 16.39
N ILE A 260 -10.58 -0.28 15.53
CA ILE A 260 -10.32 0.43 14.28
C ILE A 260 -11.04 1.77 14.35
N ARG A 261 -10.28 2.87 14.30
CA ARG A 261 -10.82 4.21 14.17
C ARG A 261 -10.62 4.69 12.74
N LEU A 262 -11.69 5.05 12.10
CA LEU A 262 -11.68 5.45 10.69
C LEU A 262 -12.46 6.75 10.50
N HIS A 263 -12.24 7.39 9.36
CA HIS A 263 -12.99 8.57 8.95
C HIS A 263 -13.88 8.24 7.75
N ALA A 264 -15.09 8.82 7.73
CA ALA A 264 -15.98 8.81 6.57
C ALA A 264 -16.54 10.21 6.36
N ASP A 265 -16.74 10.62 5.10
CA ASP A 265 -17.30 11.93 4.72
C ASP A 265 -18.76 12.08 5.23
N ASP A 266 -19.49 10.96 5.34
CA ASP A 266 -20.78 10.85 6.02
C ASP A 266 -20.73 9.74 7.09
N PRO A 267 -20.33 10.09 8.33
CA PRO A 267 -20.22 9.11 9.41
C PRO A 267 -21.56 8.48 9.80
N LYS A 268 -22.68 9.22 9.59
CA LYS A 268 -24.00 8.71 9.93
C LYS A 268 -24.41 7.59 8.99
N SER A 269 -24.25 7.79 7.69
CA SER A 269 -24.59 6.79 6.68
C SER A 269 -23.79 5.49 6.87
N LEU A 270 -22.48 5.57 7.13
CA LEU A 270 -21.66 4.39 7.40
C LEU A 270 -22.07 3.71 8.71
N TYR A 271 -22.35 4.47 9.77
CA TYR A 271 -22.81 3.94 11.05
C TYR A 271 -24.12 3.15 10.88
N ASP A 272 -25.12 3.76 10.25
CA ASP A 272 -26.45 3.17 10.05
C ASP A 272 -26.35 1.87 9.21
N ALA A 273 -25.54 1.88 8.13
CA ALA A 273 -25.33 0.72 7.29
C ALA A 273 -24.66 -0.44 8.05
N VAL A 274 -23.62 -0.16 8.84
CA VAL A 274 -22.95 -1.20 9.64
C VAL A 274 -23.87 -1.71 10.74
N ALA A 275 -24.64 -0.85 11.42
CA ALA A 275 -25.59 -1.24 12.45
C ALA A 275 -26.69 -2.15 11.88
N GLN A 276 -27.22 -1.81 10.71
CA GLN A 276 -28.21 -2.63 10.00
C GLN A 276 -27.64 -3.98 9.59
N ALA A 277 -26.43 -4.01 9.03
CA ALA A 277 -25.79 -5.26 8.64
C ALA A 277 -25.50 -6.18 9.84
N ARG A 278 -25.16 -5.60 11.01
CA ARG A 278 -24.98 -6.37 12.26
C ARG A 278 -26.28 -7.00 12.74
N SER A 279 -27.38 -6.23 12.76
CA SER A 279 -28.68 -6.78 13.17
C SER A 279 -29.15 -7.90 12.25
N ALA A 280 -28.94 -7.76 10.94
CA ALA A 280 -29.22 -8.81 9.96
C ALA A 280 -28.39 -10.09 10.18
N SER A 281 -27.08 -9.91 10.48
CA SER A 281 -26.20 -11.04 10.80
C SER A 281 -26.59 -11.77 12.08
N ALA A 282 -27.00 -11.02 13.12
CA ALA A 282 -27.47 -11.60 14.37
C ALA A 282 -28.76 -12.39 14.20
N SER A 283 -29.71 -11.88 13.40
CA SER A 283 -30.97 -12.57 13.09
C SER A 283 -30.75 -13.86 12.28
N ALA A 284 -29.79 -13.85 11.36
CA ALA A 284 -29.43 -15.03 10.58
C ALA A 284 -28.75 -16.15 11.40
N SER A 285 -28.11 -15.78 12.54
CA SER A 285 -27.42 -16.72 13.44
C SER A 285 -28.34 -17.23 14.58
N ALA A 286 -29.56 -16.68 14.71
CA ALA A 286 -30.51 -17.15 15.73
C ALA A 286 -31.01 -18.56 15.36
N PRO A 287 -31.00 -19.54 16.31
CA PRO A 287 -31.56 -20.86 16.04
C PRO A 287 -33.06 -20.74 15.75
N ALA A 288 -33.56 -21.54 14.78
CA ALA A 288 -34.97 -21.60 14.46
C ALA A 288 -35.78 -21.94 15.74
N PRO A 289 -36.93 -21.28 15.99
CA PRO A 289 -37.75 -21.60 17.13
C PRO A 289 -38.12 -23.10 17.08
N ALA A 290 -37.95 -23.78 18.24
CA ALA A 290 -38.28 -25.17 18.37
C ALA A 290 -39.76 -25.35 17.96
N PRO A 291 -40.11 -26.42 17.19
CA PRO A 291 -41.49 -26.70 16.85
C PRO A 291 -42.33 -26.85 18.13
N ALA A 292 -43.48 -26.17 18.16
CA ALA A 292 -44.41 -26.25 19.29
C ALA A 292 -44.73 -27.74 19.54
N PRO A 293 -44.86 -28.17 20.79
CA PRO A 293 -45.31 -29.53 21.10
C PRO A 293 -46.66 -29.73 20.42
N GLN A 294 -46.75 -30.73 19.55
CA GLN A 294 -48.02 -31.20 19.02
C GLN A 294 -48.73 -31.89 20.17
N ASP A 295 -49.76 -31.25 20.67
CA ASP A 295 -50.70 -31.89 21.61
C ASP A 295 -51.24 -33.14 20.93
N ALA A 296 -50.87 -34.31 21.45
CA ALA A 296 -51.44 -35.58 21.05
C ALA A 296 -52.77 -35.75 21.82
N ASP A 297 -53.87 -35.64 21.08
CA ASP A 297 -55.20 -36.17 21.50
C ASP A 297 -55.22 -37.69 21.45
#